data_cbeb56d3b7c386d62f0c9caebefc7f51
#
_entry.id   cbeb56d3b7c386d62f0c9caebefc7f51
#
_cell.length_a   1.000
_cell.length_b   1.000
_cell.length_c   1.000
_cell.angle_alpha   90.00
_cell.angle_beta   90.00
_cell.angle_gamma   90.00
#
_symmetry.space_group_name_H-M   'P 1'
#
loop_
_entity.id
_entity.type
_entity.pdbx_description
1 polymer ?
#
loop_
_entity_poly.entity_id
_entity_poly.type
_entity_poly.pdbx_seq_one_letter_code
_entity_poly.pdbx_strand_id
1 'polypeptide(L)'
;PEFGGIKNEAGVNCFYMSVKRWIERTNAIGIVSKAGKYGGTYAHKDIAFHFAMWISPIFQLYIVKEYQRLKELESNQYNLEWNVKRILSKANYHIHTDAVKNYILPTLSELKEAFVYADEADLLNLAMFGCTAKQWKAANPERALKGENIRDIASINELAILSNIESLNASLIKHNIAKEERFKILVETIKEQRAVLDKVDYLKSIKKLSNDTYISMESNKQLDK
;
A
#
# COMPACT_ATOMS: atom_id res chain seq x y z
N PRO A 1 23.53 30.02 17.31
CA PRO A 1 24.71 30.68 17.85
C PRO A 1 25.19 30.02 19.16
N GLU A 2 24.30 29.61 20.05
CA GLU A 2 24.65 29.09 21.38
C GLU A 2 25.21 27.65 21.38
N PHE A 3 24.81 26.79 20.42
CA PHE A 3 25.34 25.44 20.31
C PHE A 3 26.83 25.38 20.04
N GLY A 4 27.40 26.34 19.28
CA GLY A 4 28.84 26.43 19.03
C GLY A 4 29.62 26.72 20.28
N GLY A 5 29.11 27.62 21.13
CA GLY A 5 29.71 27.93 22.45
C GLY A 5 29.70 26.73 23.38
N ILE A 6 28.56 26.06 23.51
CA ILE A 6 28.42 24.85 24.35
C ILE A 6 29.35 23.71 23.86
N LYS A 7 29.46 23.51 22.54
CA LYS A 7 30.34 22.48 21.95
C LYS A 7 31.81 22.76 22.25
N ASN A 8 32.23 24.03 22.21
CA ASN A 8 33.60 24.42 22.53
C ASN A 8 33.90 24.24 24.02
N GLU A 9 32.96 24.58 24.92
CA GLU A 9 33.08 24.37 26.34
C GLU A 9 33.11 22.89 26.75
N ALA A 10 32.39 22.00 26.01
CA ALA A 10 32.26 20.57 26.30
C ALA A 10 33.60 19.81 26.19
N GLY A 11 34.62 20.36 25.51
CA GLY A 11 35.97 19.80 25.43
C GLY A 11 36.87 20.08 26.63
N VAL A 12 36.40 20.87 27.64
CA VAL A 12 37.20 21.23 28.81
C VAL A 12 36.90 20.24 29.96
N ASN A 13 37.95 19.78 30.67
CA ASN A 13 37.85 18.80 31.75
C ASN A 13 36.92 19.20 32.91
N CYS A 14 36.64 20.49 33.09
CA CYS A 14 35.74 21.02 34.13
C CYS A 14 34.32 21.31 33.61
N PHE A 15 34.00 20.88 32.39
CA PHE A 15 32.67 21.11 31.82
C PHE A 15 31.57 20.38 32.60
N TYR A 16 30.62 21.16 33.12
CA TYR A 16 29.42 20.63 33.75
C TYR A 16 28.19 21.37 33.23
N MET A 17 27.22 20.60 32.72
CA MET A 17 25.94 21.11 32.21
C MET A 17 24.79 20.38 32.84
N SER A 18 24.07 21.02 33.77
CA SER A 18 22.81 20.46 34.27
C SER A 18 21.71 20.56 33.21
N VAL A 19 20.72 19.67 33.28
CA VAL A 19 19.57 19.68 32.35
C VAL A 19 18.84 21.04 32.43
N LYS A 20 18.68 21.60 33.61
CA LYS A 20 18.07 22.93 33.79
C LYS A 20 18.85 24.02 33.03
N ARG A 21 20.19 24.03 33.19
CA ARG A 21 21.06 25.00 32.52
C ARG A 21 21.06 24.80 30.98
N TRP A 22 20.95 23.57 30.54
CA TRP A 22 20.76 23.25 29.11
C TRP A 22 19.47 23.84 28.57
N ILE A 23 18.33 23.63 29.25
CA ILE A 23 17.02 24.15 28.86
C ILE A 23 17.06 25.69 28.77
N GLU A 24 17.65 26.34 29.77
CA GLU A 24 17.76 27.80 29.81
C GLU A 24 18.62 28.39 28.67
N ARG A 25 19.72 27.71 28.31
CA ARG A 25 20.63 28.17 27.26
C ARG A 25 20.15 27.87 25.85
N THR A 26 19.35 26.85 25.67
CA THR A 26 18.93 26.34 24.32
C THR A 26 17.45 26.59 24.03
N ASN A 27 16.67 27.07 24.98
CA ASN A 27 15.21 27.18 24.88
C ASN A 27 14.55 25.83 24.50
N ALA A 28 15.06 24.71 25.02
CA ALA A 28 14.60 23.39 24.68
C ALA A 28 13.19 23.14 25.21
N ILE A 29 12.22 22.93 24.32
CA ILE A 29 10.81 22.65 24.66
C ILE A 29 10.52 21.17 24.87
N GLY A 30 11.39 20.30 24.39
CA GLY A 30 11.20 18.84 24.42
C GLY A 30 11.69 18.16 25.69
N ILE A 31 12.19 18.89 26.70
CA ILE A 31 12.74 18.36 27.95
C ILE A 31 12.36 19.26 29.13
N VAL A 32 11.97 18.65 30.23
CA VAL A 32 11.59 19.34 31.49
C VAL A 32 12.31 18.69 32.66
N SER A 33 12.92 19.54 33.53
CA SER A 33 13.59 19.08 34.73
C SER A 33 12.92 19.66 35.97
N LYS A 34 12.57 18.77 36.93
CA LYS A 34 12.04 19.16 38.26
C LYS A 34 13.00 18.71 39.33
N ALA A 35 13.36 19.61 40.24
CA ALA A 35 14.16 19.30 41.42
C ALA A 35 13.29 18.78 42.57
N GLY A 36 13.88 18.05 43.54
CA GLY A 36 13.25 17.60 44.77
C GLY A 36 13.07 16.09 44.86
N LYS A 37 12.56 15.59 46.02
CA LYS A 37 12.39 14.17 46.33
C LYS A 37 11.54 13.40 45.30
N TYR A 38 10.57 14.09 44.67
CA TYR A 38 9.70 13.56 43.61
C TYR A 38 9.99 14.23 42.28
N GLY A 39 11.18 14.78 42.11
CA GLY A 39 11.65 15.39 40.89
C GLY A 39 12.11 14.34 39.88
N GLY A 40 12.53 14.84 38.73
CA GLY A 40 13.08 14.04 37.62
C GLY A 40 13.23 14.83 36.35
N THR A 41 13.80 14.19 35.35
CA THR A 41 13.90 14.75 34.00
C THR A 41 12.93 13.99 33.11
N TYR A 42 12.03 14.72 32.49
CA TYR A 42 11.05 14.22 31.54
C TYR A 42 11.40 14.76 30.15
N ALA A 43 11.39 13.89 29.16
CA ALA A 43 11.75 14.27 27.80
C ALA A 43 10.73 13.75 26.80
N HIS A 44 10.67 14.41 25.63
CA HIS A 44 9.93 13.88 24.49
C HIS A 44 10.42 12.46 24.17
N LYS A 45 9.51 11.60 23.68
CA LYS A 45 9.82 10.19 23.39
C LYS A 45 11.08 10.00 22.56
N ASP A 46 11.31 10.82 21.55
CA ASP A 46 12.46 10.70 20.66
C ASP A 46 13.79 10.97 21.38
N ILE A 47 13.80 11.97 22.29
CA ILE A 47 14.96 12.28 23.14
C ILE A 47 15.19 11.13 24.13
N ALA A 48 14.11 10.59 24.70
CA ALA A 48 14.19 9.47 25.63
C ALA A 48 14.74 8.20 24.95
N PHE A 49 14.29 7.89 23.74
CA PHE A 49 14.81 6.79 22.93
C PHE A 49 16.28 6.96 22.59
N HIS A 50 16.67 8.17 22.15
CA HIS A 50 18.07 8.47 21.83
C HIS A 50 18.98 8.32 23.06
N PHE A 51 18.52 8.80 24.21
CA PHE A 51 19.23 8.66 25.48
C PHE A 51 19.36 7.19 25.92
N ALA A 52 18.29 6.40 25.78
CA ALA A 52 18.31 4.97 26.09
C ALA A 52 19.29 4.20 25.19
N MET A 53 19.38 4.54 23.90
CA MET A 53 20.36 3.96 22.97
C MET A 53 21.78 4.33 23.35
N TRP A 54 22.03 5.54 23.85
CA TRP A 54 23.33 5.98 24.32
C TRP A 54 23.79 5.25 25.57
N ILE A 55 22.86 5.00 26.52
CA ILE A 55 23.19 4.28 27.78
C ILE A 55 23.35 2.77 27.57
N SER A 56 22.52 2.17 26.71
CA SER A 56 22.47 0.72 26.54
C SER A 56 22.75 0.31 25.10
N PRO A 57 23.96 -0.21 24.81
CA PRO A 57 24.28 -0.80 23.50
C PRO A 57 23.33 -1.95 23.12
N ILE A 58 22.84 -2.70 24.10
CA ILE A 58 21.86 -3.79 23.88
C ILE A 58 20.55 -3.20 23.38
N PHE A 59 20.07 -2.10 23.98
CA PHE A 59 18.88 -1.42 23.51
C PHE A 59 19.04 -0.83 22.12
N GLN A 60 20.22 -0.28 21.81
CA GLN A 60 20.55 0.22 20.48
C GLN A 60 20.45 -0.91 19.43
N LEU A 61 21.05 -2.07 19.70
CA LEU A 61 20.96 -3.24 18.81
C LEU A 61 19.53 -3.74 18.66
N TYR A 62 18.74 -3.73 19.74
CA TYR A 62 17.32 -4.08 19.68
C TYR A 62 16.54 -3.16 18.73
N ILE A 63 16.73 -1.84 18.84
CA ILE A 63 16.06 -0.87 17.96
C ILE A 63 16.47 -1.08 16.49
N VAL A 64 17.76 -1.32 16.22
CA VAL A 64 18.22 -1.59 14.85
C VAL A 64 17.58 -2.87 14.29
N LYS A 65 17.54 -3.96 15.06
CA LYS A 65 16.90 -5.22 14.65
C LYS A 65 15.40 -5.05 14.42
N GLU A 66 14.72 -4.32 15.31
CA GLU A 66 13.29 -4.07 15.18
C GLU A 66 12.97 -3.21 13.94
N TYR A 67 13.82 -2.21 13.66
CA TYR A 67 13.71 -1.42 12.44
C TYR A 67 13.89 -2.29 11.18
N GLN A 68 14.89 -3.17 11.15
CA GLN A 68 15.12 -4.11 10.05
C GLN A 68 13.92 -5.05 9.87
N ARG A 69 13.41 -5.63 10.96
CA ARG A 69 12.22 -6.49 10.95
C ARG A 69 10.99 -5.76 10.38
N LEU A 70 10.76 -4.53 10.80
CA LEU A 70 9.65 -3.72 10.29
C LEU A 70 9.81 -3.39 8.80
N LYS A 71 11.02 -3.10 8.36
CA LYS A 71 11.34 -2.86 6.94
C LYS A 71 11.14 -4.10 6.06
N GLU A 72 11.53 -5.27 6.56
CA GLU A 72 11.28 -6.54 5.87
C GLU A 72 9.77 -6.84 5.77
N LEU A 73 9.02 -6.60 6.85
CA LEU A 73 7.56 -6.76 6.84
C LEU A 73 6.88 -5.80 5.86
N GLU A 74 7.31 -4.54 5.81
CA GLU A 74 6.81 -3.54 4.87
C GLU A 74 7.09 -3.98 3.43
N SER A 75 8.32 -4.42 3.13
CA SER A 75 8.70 -4.93 1.81
C SER A 75 7.91 -6.16 1.41
N ASN A 76 7.74 -7.12 2.31
CA ASN A 76 6.96 -8.34 2.05
C ASN A 76 5.47 -8.02 1.81
N GLN A 77 4.91 -7.07 2.54
CA GLN A 77 3.53 -6.61 2.33
C GLN A 77 3.37 -5.96 0.95
N TYR A 78 4.32 -5.12 0.54
CA TYR A 78 4.32 -4.49 -0.78
C TYR A 78 4.39 -5.54 -1.90
N ASN A 79 5.25 -6.53 -1.75
CA ASN A 79 5.38 -7.64 -2.69
C ASN A 79 4.11 -8.50 -2.74
N LEU A 80 3.49 -8.78 -1.61
CA LEU A 80 2.25 -9.56 -1.53
C LEU A 80 1.09 -8.82 -2.18
N GLU A 81 0.91 -7.54 -1.87
CA GLU A 81 -0.12 -6.70 -2.49
C GLU A 81 0.07 -6.61 -4.00
N TRP A 82 1.30 -6.40 -4.46
CA TRP A 82 1.63 -6.35 -5.87
C TRP A 82 1.35 -7.69 -6.58
N ASN A 83 1.71 -8.81 -5.96
CA ASN A 83 1.44 -10.14 -6.51
C ASN A 83 -0.07 -10.42 -6.60
N VAL A 84 -0.85 -10.09 -5.58
CA VAL A 84 -2.32 -10.26 -5.59
C VAL A 84 -2.94 -9.41 -6.70
N LYS A 85 -2.57 -8.13 -6.80
CA LYS A 85 -3.02 -7.25 -7.88
C LYS A 85 -2.72 -7.83 -9.26
N ARG A 86 -1.51 -8.34 -9.46
CA ARG A 86 -1.08 -8.94 -10.73
C ARG A 86 -1.87 -10.21 -11.08
N ILE A 87 -2.13 -11.07 -10.11
CA ILE A 87 -2.91 -12.30 -10.33
C ILE A 87 -4.34 -11.97 -10.69
N LEU A 88 -5.01 -11.09 -9.94
CA LEU A 88 -6.38 -10.66 -10.21
C LEU A 88 -6.51 -10.04 -11.61
N SER A 89 -5.56 -9.14 -11.97
CA SER A 89 -5.58 -8.49 -13.28
C SER A 89 -5.37 -9.45 -14.45
N LYS A 90 -4.64 -10.57 -14.27
CA LYS A 90 -4.35 -11.51 -15.35
C LYS A 90 -5.42 -12.56 -15.54
N ALA A 91 -5.90 -13.17 -14.47
CA ALA A 91 -6.77 -14.35 -14.57
C ALA A 91 -8.08 -14.05 -15.31
N ASN A 92 -8.76 -12.98 -14.93
CA ASN A 92 -10.06 -12.65 -15.51
C ASN A 92 -9.97 -11.87 -16.83
N TYR A 93 -8.86 -11.17 -17.05
CA TYR A 93 -8.58 -10.60 -18.36
C TYR A 93 -8.59 -11.67 -19.47
N HIS A 94 -8.02 -12.86 -19.21
CA HIS A 94 -8.05 -13.97 -20.17
C HIS A 94 -9.47 -14.51 -20.39
N ILE A 95 -10.28 -14.63 -19.35
CA ILE A 95 -11.68 -15.08 -19.47
C ILE A 95 -12.49 -14.09 -20.33
N HIS A 96 -12.30 -12.79 -20.09
CA HIS A 96 -12.99 -11.75 -20.83
C HIS A 96 -12.54 -11.69 -22.29
N THR A 97 -11.23 -11.69 -22.55
CA THR A 97 -10.71 -11.65 -23.93
C THR A 97 -11.07 -12.91 -24.72
N ASP A 98 -11.14 -14.09 -24.09
CA ASP A 98 -11.59 -15.31 -24.71
C ASP A 98 -13.07 -15.22 -25.11
N ALA A 99 -13.93 -14.65 -24.27
CA ALA A 99 -15.32 -14.43 -24.61
C ALA A 99 -15.49 -13.44 -25.80
N VAL A 100 -14.72 -12.35 -25.83
CA VAL A 100 -14.70 -11.42 -26.98
C VAL A 100 -14.27 -12.13 -28.25
N LYS A 101 -13.21 -12.94 -28.19
CA LYS A 101 -12.69 -13.72 -29.30
C LYS A 101 -13.70 -14.68 -29.88
N ASN A 102 -14.40 -15.43 -29.02
CA ASN A 102 -15.24 -16.55 -29.46
C ASN A 102 -16.68 -16.11 -29.84
N TYR A 103 -17.16 -14.99 -29.31
CA TYR A 103 -18.57 -14.60 -29.46
C TYR A 103 -18.79 -13.23 -30.14
N ILE A 104 -17.82 -12.31 -30.10
CA ILE A 104 -17.95 -11.01 -30.77
C ILE A 104 -17.19 -10.99 -32.10
N LEU A 105 -15.93 -11.42 -32.11
CA LEU A 105 -15.09 -11.36 -33.32
C LEU A 105 -15.64 -12.13 -34.50
N PRO A 106 -16.25 -13.33 -34.36
CA PRO A 106 -16.78 -14.05 -35.51
C PRO A 106 -17.90 -13.32 -36.25
N THR A 107 -18.53 -12.33 -35.58
CA THR A 107 -19.60 -11.51 -36.18
C THR A 107 -19.09 -10.29 -36.91
N LEU A 108 -17.78 -10.03 -36.91
CA LEU A 108 -17.14 -8.82 -37.44
C LEU A 108 -16.08 -9.16 -38.51
N SER A 109 -15.81 -8.26 -39.41
CA SER A 109 -14.74 -8.39 -40.43
C SER A 109 -13.35 -8.23 -39.79
N GLU A 110 -12.34 -8.98 -40.26
CA GLU A 110 -10.97 -9.08 -39.74
C GLU A 110 -10.26 -7.73 -39.45
N LEU A 111 -10.59 -6.70 -40.22
CA LEU A 111 -9.97 -5.36 -40.10
C LEU A 111 -10.31 -4.59 -38.78
N LYS A 112 -11.19 -5.11 -37.96
CA LYS A 112 -11.68 -4.43 -36.72
C LYS A 112 -11.29 -5.08 -35.41
N GLU A 113 -10.59 -6.21 -35.41
CA GLU A 113 -10.29 -6.99 -34.20
C GLU A 113 -9.64 -6.17 -33.09
N ALA A 114 -8.55 -5.44 -33.38
CA ALA A 114 -7.84 -4.67 -32.38
C ALA A 114 -8.71 -3.56 -31.75
N PHE A 115 -9.62 -2.98 -32.51
CA PHE A 115 -10.54 -1.95 -32.03
C PHE A 115 -11.62 -2.56 -31.10
N VAL A 116 -12.07 -3.77 -31.39
CA VAL A 116 -13.08 -4.48 -30.59
C VAL A 116 -12.54 -4.80 -29.20
N TYR A 117 -11.32 -5.32 -29.10
CA TYR A 117 -10.69 -5.57 -27.79
C TYR A 117 -10.52 -4.28 -26.98
N ALA A 118 -10.09 -3.19 -27.64
CA ALA A 118 -9.94 -1.90 -26.99
C ALA A 118 -11.29 -1.33 -26.52
N ASP A 119 -12.32 -1.44 -27.37
CA ASP A 119 -13.67 -0.96 -27.09
C ASP A 119 -14.36 -1.74 -25.95
N GLU A 120 -14.19 -3.04 -25.90
CA GLU A 120 -14.69 -3.89 -24.79
C GLU A 120 -13.90 -3.67 -23.49
N ALA A 121 -12.59 -3.41 -23.56
CA ALA A 121 -11.80 -3.03 -22.40
C ALA A 121 -12.18 -1.64 -21.89
N ASP A 122 -12.47 -0.69 -22.78
CA ASP A 122 -12.92 0.65 -22.43
C ASP A 122 -14.32 0.66 -21.83
N LEU A 123 -15.21 -0.26 -22.21
CA LEU A 123 -16.51 -0.45 -21.57
C LEU A 123 -16.34 -0.74 -20.07
N LEU A 124 -15.44 -1.65 -19.72
CA LEU A 124 -15.15 -2.00 -18.33
C LEU A 124 -14.48 -0.84 -17.57
N ASN A 125 -13.53 -0.16 -18.22
CA ASN A 125 -12.86 1.00 -17.63
C ASN A 125 -13.84 2.15 -17.37
N LEU A 126 -14.74 2.43 -18.30
CA LEU A 126 -15.79 3.44 -18.13
C LEU A 126 -16.77 3.08 -17.00
N ALA A 127 -17.19 1.82 -16.94
CA ALA A 127 -18.09 1.36 -15.88
C ALA A 127 -17.42 1.47 -14.49
N MET A 128 -16.14 1.11 -14.38
CA MET A 128 -15.42 1.04 -13.11
C MET A 128 -14.83 2.38 -12.67
N PHE A 129 -14.18 3.10 -13.58
CA PHE A 129 -13.36 4.28 -13.30
C PHE A 129 -13.92 5.58 -13.89
N GLY A 130 -14.97 5.51 -14.71
CA GLY A 130 -15.57 6.67 -15.38
C GLY A 130 -14.74 7.25 -16.52
N CYS A 131 -13.66 6.59 -16.96
CA CYS A 131 -12.82 7.06 -18.07
C CYS A 131 -12.25 5.89 -18.87
N THR A 132 -11.95 6.14 -20.17
CA THR A 132 -11.25 5.19 -21.03
C THR A 132 -9.75 5.16 -20.73
N ALA A 133 -9.07 4.11 -21.20
CA ALA A 133 -7.61 4.02 -21.09
C ALA A 133 -6.90 5.22 -21.76
N LYS A 134 -7.43 5.71 -22.89
CA LYS A 134 -6.90 6.89 -23.61
C LYS A 134 -7.08 8.16 -22.79
N GLN A 135 -8.26 8.39 -22.19
CA GLN A 135 -8.53 9.55 -21.34
C GLN A 135 -7.64 9.56 -20.12
N TRP A 136 -7.47 8.40 -19.46
CA TRP A 136 -6.59 8.29 -18.32
C TRP A 136 -5.13 8.63 -18.66
N LYS A 137 -4.59 8.09 -19.77
CA LYS A 137 -3.23 8.40 -20.23
C LYS A 137 -3.04 9.88 -20.54
N ALA A 138 -4.03 10.53 -21.15
CA ALA A 138 -4.00 11.96 -21.43
C ALA A 138 -3.98 12.80 -20.15
N ALA A 139 -4.70 12.37 -19.11
CA ALA A 139 -4.74 13.03 -17.80
C ALA A 139 -3.49 12.76 -16.95
N ASN A 140 -2.74 11.68 -17.22
CA ASN A 140 -1.57 11.24 -16.45
C ASN A 140 -0.34 10.99 -17.34
N PRO A 141 0.19 12.00 -18.04
CA PRO A 141 1.24 11.82 -19.05
C PRO A 141 2.54 11.26 -18.48
N GLU A 142 2.96 11.67 -17.29
CA GLU A 142 4.18 11.19 -16.64
C GLU A 142 4.12 9.69 -16.29
N ARG A 143 2.96 9.21 -15.83
CA ARG A 143 2.74 7.79 -15.54
C ARG A 143 2.63 6.96 -16.81
N ALA A 144 1.97 7.51 -17.84
CA ALA A 144 1.87 6.85 -19.13
C ALA A 144 3.24 6.65 -19.79
N LEU A 145 4.17 7.61 -19.63
CA LEU A 145 5.57 7.48 -20.11
C LEU A 145 6.33 6.36 -19.40
N LYS A 146 5.99 6.08 -18.13
CA LYS A 146 6.55 4.94 -17.37
C LYS A 146 5.90 3.60 -17.72
N GLY A 147 4.94 3.57 -18.64
CA GLY A 147 4.21 2.37 -19.04
C GLY A 147 3.10 1.95 -18.08
N GLU A 148 2.76 2.80 -17.10
CA GLU A 148 1.66 2.54 -16.16
C GLU A 148 0.29 2.71 -16.84
N ASN A 149 -0.70 2.00 -16.32
CA ASN A 149 -2.10 2.09 -16.74
C ASN A 149 -3.02 2.28 -15.52
N ILE A 150 -4.31 2.50 -15.76
CA ILE A 150 -5.29 2.77 -14.72
C ILE A 150 -5.40 1.64 -13.67
N ARG A 151 -5.16 0.39 -14.08
CA ARG A 151 -5.22 -0.79 -13.20
C ARG A 151 -4.04 -0.84 -12.21
N ASP A 152 -2.90 -0.28 -12.59
CA ASP A 152 -1.70 -0.28 -11.74
C ASP A 152 -1.85 0.61 -10.49
N ILE A 153 -2.72 1.62 -10.58
CA ILE A 153 -3.03 2.52 -9.47
C ILE A 153 -4.29 2.13 -8.70
N ALA A 154 -5.08 1.19 -9.21
CA ALA A 154 -6.31 0.75 -8.57
C ALA A 154 -6.04 0.05 -7.23
N SER A 155 -6.95 0.22 -6.28
CA SER A 155 -6.94 -0.50 -5.01
C SER A 155 -7.24 -2.00 -5.20
N ILE A 156 -6.95 -2.81 -4.18
CA ILE A 156 -7.29 -4.24 -4.21
C ILE A 156 -8.81 -4.44 -4.36
N ASN A 157 -9.62 -3.63 -3.67
CA ASN A 157 -11.07 -3.70 -3.77
C ASN A 157 -11.53 -3.42 -5.20
N GLU A 158 -10.99 -2.37 -5.83
CA GLU A 158 -11.32 -2.02 -7.21
C GLU A 158 -10.89 -3.11 -8.20
N LEU A 159 -9.73 -3.73 -8.02
CA LEU A 159 -9.28 -4.84 -8.85
C LEU A 159 -10.12 -6.11 -8.64
N ALA A 160 -10.59 -6.38 -7.42
CA ALA A 160 -11.51 -7.47 -7.14
C ALA A 160 -12.86 -7.26 -7.84
N ILE A 161 -13.41 -6.04 -7.76
CA ILE A 161 -14.64 -5.68 -8.49
C ILE A 161 -14.42 -5.80 -9.99
N LEU A 162 -13.32 -5.25 -10.52
CA LEU A 162 -12.98 -5.31 -11.95
C LEU A 162 -12.91 -6.77 -12.42
N SER A 163 -12.29 -7.64 -11.64
CA SER A 163 -12.20 -9.07 -11.88
C SER A 163 -13.60 -9.73 -11.99
N ASN A 164 -14.50 -9.38 -11.07
CA ASN A 164 -15.86 -9.89 -11.08
C ASN A 164 -16.65 -9.40 -12.31
N ILE A 165 -16.55 -8.13 -12.65
CA ILE A 165 -17.27 -7.57 -13.82
C ILE A 165 -16.67 -8.04 -15.14
N GLU A 166 -15.38 -8.37 -15.23
CA GLU A 166 -14.77 -9.02 -16.39
C GLU A 166 -15.41 -10.40 -16.65
N SER A 167 -15.57 -11.20 -15.59
CA SER A 167 -16.24 -12.50 -15.65
C SER A 167 -17.72 -12.38 -15.97
N LEU A 168 -18.42 -11.42 -15.36
CA LEU A 168 -19.83 -11.14 -15.64
C LEU A 168 -20.01 -10.70 -17.09
N ASN A 169 -19.21 -9.75 -17.59
CA ASN A 169 -19.26 -9.29 -18.97
C ASN A 169 -19.03 -10.44 -19.97
N ALA A 170 -18.09 -11.32 -19.69
CA ALA A 170 -17.86 -12.52 -20.49
C ALA A 170 -19.12 -13.42 -20.58
N SER A 171 -19.84 -13.58 -19.48
CA SER A 171 -21.13 -14.30 -19.46
C SER A 171 -22.21 -13.58 -20.26
N LEU A 172 -22.36 -12.26 -20.08
CA LEU A 172 -23.34 -11.46 -20.81
C LEU A 172 -23.08 -11.46 -22.34
N ILE A 173 -21.80 -11.46 -22.75
CA ILE A 173 -21.39 -11.61 -24.15
C ILE A 173 -21.86 -12.93 -24.72
N LYS A 174 -21.66 -14.05 -23.98
CA LYS A 174 -22.12 -15.39 -24.39
C LYS A 174 -23.63 -15.47 -24.58
N HIS A 175 -24.38 -14.69 -23.82
CA HIS A 175 -25.85 -14.61 -23.92
C HIS A 175 -26.32 -13.59 -24.95
N ASN A 176 -25.43 -13.01 -25.77
CA ASN A 176 -25.72 -12.00 -26.80
C ASN A 176 -26.47 -10.77 -26.26
N ILE A 177 -26.18 -10.35 -25.04
CA ILE A 177 -26.76 -9.13 -24.47
C ILE A 177 -26.11 -7.90 -25.15
N ALA A 178 -26.96 -6.93 -25.56
CA ALA A 178 -26.49 -5.73 -26.22
C ALA A 178 -25.53 -4.90 -25.35
N LYS A 179 -24.58 -4.21 -25.96
CA LYS A 179 -23.50 -3.48 -25.28
C LYS A 179 -24.02 -2.45 -24.28
N GLU A 180 -25.07 -1.70 -24.66
CA GLU A 180 -25.69 -0.68 -23.81
C GLU A 180 -26.35 -1.29 -22.56
N GLU A 181 -26.96 -2.45 -22.72
CA GLU A 181 -27.57 -3.17 -21.62
C GLU A 181 -26.52 -3.79 -20.70
N ARG A 182 -25.47 -4.38 -21.29
CA ARG A 182 -24.30 -4.85 -20.51
C ARG A 182 -23.70 -3.75 -19.66
N PHE A 183 -23.51 -2.54 -20.21
CA PHE A 183 -22.98 -1.39 -19.48
C PHE A 183 -23.82 -1.04 -18.26
N LYS A 184 -25.17 -1.02 -18.37
CA LYS A 184 -26.07 -0.75 -17.26
C LYS A 184 -25.96 -1.80 -16.15
N ILE A 185 -25.96 -3.08 -16.52
CA ILE A 185 -25.81 -4.20 -15.58
C ILE A 185 -24.45 -4.11 -14.85
N LEU A 186 -23.37 -3.82 -15.58
CA LEU A 186 -22.04 -3.69 -14.99
C LEU A 186 -21.94 -2.53 -14.00
N VAL A 187 -22.52 -1.36 -14.33
CA VAL A 187 -22.54 -0.18 -13.44
C VAL A 187 -23.32 -0.47 -12.16
N GLU A 188 -24.47 -1.15 -12.26
CA GLU A 188 -25.27 -1.51 -11.10
C GLU A 188 -24.53 -2.51 -10.21
N THR A 189 -23.96 -3.56 -10.80
CA THR A 189 -23.14 -4.54 -10.09
C THR A 189 -21.94 -3.89 -9.38
N ILE A 190 -21.27 -2.93 -10.02
CA ILE A 190 -20.16 -2.19 -9.39
C ILE A 190 -20.63 -1.43 -8.15
N LYS A 191 -21.78 -0.75 -8.21
CA LYS A 191 -22.34 -0.01 -7.07
C LYS A 191 -22.63 -0.93 -5.89
N GLU A 192 -23.27 -2.08 -6.16
CA GLU A 192 -23.57 -3.08 -5.14
C GLU A 192 -22.29 -3.63 -4.49
N GLN A 193 -21.31 -4.02 -5.32
CA GLN A 193 -20.04 -4.58 -4.83
C GLN A 193 -19.21 -3.55 -4.05
N ARG A 194 -19.16 -2.28 -4.49
CA ARG A 194 -18.51 -1.21 -3.73
C ARG A 194 -19.16 -1.03 -2.36
N ALA A 195 -20.48 -1.02 -2.28
CA ALA A 195 -21.19 -0.86 -1.02
C ALA A 195 -20.85 -1.94 0.03
N VAL A 196 -20.45 -3.14 -0.44
CA VAL A 196 -20.02 -4.25 0.43
C VAL A 196 -18.51 -4.18 0.69
N LEU A 197 -17.70 -4.08 -0.36
CA LEU A 197 -16.25 -4.23 -0.29
C LEU A 197 -15.55 -3.03 0.35
N ASP A 198 -16.10 -1.81 0.22
CA ASP A 198 -15.53 -0.62 0.86
C ASP A 198 -15.62 -0.67 2.41
N LYS A 199 -16.46 -1.57 2.95
CA LYS A 199 -16.55 -1.83 4.40
C LYS A 199 -15.54 -2.85 4.89
N VAL A 200 -14.83 -3.55 4.00
CA VAL A 200 -13.92 -4.66 4.33
C VAL A 200 -12.48 -4.25 4.04
N ASP A 201 -11.63 -4.31 5.07
CA ASP A 201 -10.18 -4.13 4.92
C ASP A 201 -9.51 -5.47 4.61
N TYR A 202 -9.39 -5.80 3.31
CA TYR A 202 -8.72 -7.02 2.86
C TYR A 202 -7.23 -7.06 3.17
N LEU A 203 -6.56 -5.91 3.24
CA LEU A 203 -5.15 -5.83 3.62
C LEU A 203 -4.93 -6.33 5.04
N LYS A 204 -5.87 -6.05 5.94
CA LYS A 204 -5.84 -6.54 7.33
C LYS A 204 -5.99 -8.06 7.40
N SER A 205 -6.85 -8.64 6.55
CA SER A 205 -7.04 -10.09 6.45
C SER A 205 -5.81 -10.79 5.87
N ILE A 206 -5.17 -10.22 4.85
CA ILE A 206 -3.94 -10.73 4.25
C ILE A 206 -2.77 -10.67 5.26
N LYS A 207 -2.66 -9.58 6.03
CA LYS A 207 -1.68 -9.46 7.11
C LYS A 207 -1.82 -10.54 8.17
N LYS A 208 -3.06 -10.85 8.56
CA LYS A 208 -3.35 -11.89 9.55
C LYS A 208 -2.89 -13.26 9.05
N LEU A 209 -3.22 -13.62 7.81
CA LEU A 209 -2.78 -14.88 7.19
C LEU A 209 -1.25 -14.97 7.08
N SER A 210 -0.57 -13.87 6.72
CA SER A 210 0.89 -13.83 6.66
C SER A 210 1.53 -14.03 8.04
N ASN A 211 0.98 -13.43 9.09
CA ASN A 211 1.47 -13.59 10.46
C ASN A 211 1.23 -15.02 10.99
N ASP A 212 0.06 -15.59 10.72
CA ASP A 212 -0.27 -16.97 11.14
C ASP A 212 0.66 -17.99 10.46
N THR A 213 0.99 -17.78 9.19
CA THR A 213 1.95 -18.64 8.46
C THR A 213 3.36 -18.54 9.04
N TYR A 214 3.80 -17.35 9.45
CA TYR A 214 5.11 -17.12 10.05
C TYR A 214 5.23 -17.77 11.43
N ILE A 215 4.20 -17.67 12.27
CA ILE A 215 4.13 -18.31 13.59
C ILE A 215 4.15 -19.84 13.47
N SER A 216 3.45 -20.41 12.49
CA SER A 216 3.45 -21.87 12.28
C SER A 216 4.80 -22.40 11.80
N MET A 217 5.58 -21.64 11.03
CA MET A 217 6.93 -22.01 10.62
C MET A 217 7.96 -21.95 11.76
N GLU A 218 7.83 -20.99 12.69
CA GLU A 218 8.69 -20.93 13.87
C GLU A 218 8.40 -22.03 14.89
N SER A 219 7.13 -22.38 15.12
CA SER A 219 6.75 -23.46 16.00
C SER A 219 7.24 -24.83 15.49
N ASN A 220 7.27 -25.05 14.19
CA ASN A 220 7.82 -26.28 13.62
C ASN A 220 9.35 -26.39 13.76
N LYS A 221 10.09 -25.26 13.74
CA LYS A 221 11.55 -25.26 13.98
C LYS A 221 11.95 -25.56 15.42
N GLN A 222 11.06 -25.37 16.39
CA GLN A 222 11.30 -25.71 17.80
C GLN A 222 10.98 -27.19 18.15
N LEU A 223 10.22 -27.88 17.30
CA LEU A 223 9.90 -29.30 17.47
C LEU A 223 10.97 -30.24 16.92
N ASP A 224 11.88 -29.74 16.08
CA ASP A 224 12.99 -30.52 15.46
C ASP A 224 14.34 -30.32 16.23
N LYS A 225 14.33 -29.85 17.47
CA LYS A 225 15.45 -29.77 18.39
C LYS A 225 15.18 -30.56 19.65
#